data_229a3b876efd6e7c8ebd2cd27d318b5a
#
_entry.id   229a3b876efd6e7c8ebd2cd27d318b5a
#
_cell.length_a   1.000
_cell.length_b   1.000
_cell.length_c   1.000
_cell.angle_alpha   90.00
_cell.angle_beta   90.00
_cell.angle_gamma   90.00
#
_symmetry.space_group_name_H-M   'P 1'
#
loop_
_entity.id
_entity.type
_entity.pdbx_description
1 polymer ?
#
loop_
_entity_poly.entity_id
_entity_poly.type
_entity_poly.pdbx_seq_one_letter_code
_entity_poly.pdbx_strand_id
1 'polypeptide(L)'
;MIKIFALGGLNENGKNMYVVNVDDEIYVFDAGLKYADDKMLGVDYIIPNYDYLINNKDKVKGIFLTHGHDEQIGAIPDMLIDLPDIKIYGTKFTLDILKEELEQEKLKANLIELKPHKKIKVGKNEIFPISLTHSVPDAVGYVLYTKDGAIFYTGNFVFDPSMQGCYKTDIGKLAYVGKQGVLCLLSESCYADKTGYTSPNHRAYNYLSEVINQEKRVLINIFQGQFFRIQEILNAIDSNRKVVIMGKRLENSLLKAIDEGYINFDKSRIGSIHHLNKDSVIIVSDEREKPFSNIKRIVKGYDKFITLNESDTIIFASPVYDGMEKSATILFDEIAKIGCNLITMSSKKFSSLHASSEDLMLMLDLMKPKYYFPVIGEYRYQYANAEIARKIGLPEENIILNLNGCVAKFVDGKLVNDLETVKVDDI
;
A
#
# COMPACT_ATOMS: atom_id res chain seq x y z
N MET A 1 24.97 -10.08 -15.30
CA MET A 1 24.93 -10.26 -13.81
C MET A 1 23.77 -9.45 -13.26
N ILE A 2 22.98 -10.04 -12.35
CA ILE A 2 21.85 -9.38 -11.70
C ILE A 2 22.04 -9.44 -10.19
N LYS A 3 21.73 -8.34 -9.49
CA LYS A 3 21.72 -8.30 -8.02
C LYS A 3 20.34 -7.79 -7.57
N ILE A 4 19.73 -8.49 -6.63
CA ILE A 4 18.43 -8.13 -6.05
C ILE A 4 18.59 -8.04 -4.54
N PHE A 5 18.18 -6.92 -3.95
CA PHE A 5 18.21 -6.70 -2.50
C PHE A 5 17.20 -5.65 -2.09
N ALA A 6 16.88 -5.60 -0.80
CA ALA A 6 16.05 -4.58 -0.22
C ALA A 6 16.88 -3.58 0.57
N LEU A 7 16.59 -2.30 0.44
CA LEU A 7 17.05 -1.25 1.36
C LEU A 7 16.10 -1.13 2.55
N GLY A 8 14.87 -1.55 2.40
CA GLY A 8 13.85 -1.67 3.43
C GLY A 8 12.71 -2.59 2.99
N GLY A 9 11.84 -2.97 3.92
CA GLY A 9 10.66 -3.80 3.65
C GLY A 9 10.84 -5.31 3.87
N LEU A 10 11.98 -5.76 4.40
CA LEU A 10 12.19 -7.13 4.85
C LEU A 10 12.27 -7.17 6.37
N ASN A 11 11.61 -8.17 6.98
CA ASN A 11 11.49 -8.33 8.42
C ASN A 11 10.82 -7.13 9.13
N GLU A 12 9.99 -6.41 8.40
CA GLU A 12 9.28 -5.23 8.89
C GLU A 12 8.06 -4.91 8.02
N ASN A 13 7.15 -4.11 8.56
CA ASN A 13 6.02 -3.56 7.82
C ASN A 13 6.30 -2.09 7.48
N GLY A 14 6.35 -1.76 6.19
CA GLY A 14 6.71 -0.43 5.68
C GLY A 14 8.16 -0.32 5.18
N LYS A 15 8.60 0.87 4.83
CA LYS A 15 9.91 1.18 4.23
C LYS A 15 10.21 0.37 2.95
N ASN A 16 9.18 0.01 2.18
CA ASN A 16 9.38 -0.82 1.01
C ASN A 16 10.27 -0.13 -0.02
N MET A 17 11.45 -0.69 -0.25
CA MET A 17 12.41 -0.21 -1.25
C MET A 17 13.28 -1.37 -1.74
N TYR A 18 13.01 -1.84 -2.96
CA TYR A 18 13.69 -2.99 -3.54
C TYR A 18 14.53 -2.55 -4.72
N VAL A 19 15.77 -2.99 -4.74
CA VAL A 19 16.77 -2.64 -5.77
C VAL A 19 17.05 -3.83 -6.64
N VAL A 20 16.93 -3.65 -7.94
CA VAL A 20 17.38 -4.59 -8.96
C VAL A 20 18.47 -3.93 -9.78
N ASN A 21 19.69 -4.44 -9.64
CA ASN A 21 20.83 -4.00 -10.43
C ASN A 21 21.05 -5.02 -11.56
N VAL A 22 20.96 -4.57 -12.80
CA VAL A 22 21.21 -5.38 -14.01
C VAL A 22 22.44 -4.82 -14.70
N ASP A 23 23.54 -5.52 -14.60
CA ASP A 23 24.86 -5.07 -15.04
C ASP A 23 25.22 -3.68 -14.44
N ASP A 24 25.18 -2.61 -15.24
CA ASP A 24 25.50 -1.23 -14.80
C ASP A 24 24.24 -0.36 -14.58
N GLU A 25 23.04 -0.94 -14.59
CA GLU A 25 21.79 -0.20 -14.47
C GLU A 25 21.03 -0.59 -13.21
N ILE A 26 20.56 0.40 -12.46
CA ILE A 26 19.85 0.24 -11.20
C ILE A 26 18.39 0.66 -11.37
N TYR A 27 17.49 -0.25 -11.00
CA TYR A 27 16.04 -0.07 -10.99
C TYR A 27 15.57 -0.18 -9.55
N VAL A 28 14.80 0.80 -9.07
CA VAL A 28 14.28 0.82 -7.71
C VAL A 28 12.76 0.63 -7.77
N PHE A 29 12.25 -0.33 -7.00
CA PHE A 29 10.82 -0.58 -6.88
C PHE A 29 10.34 -0.14 -5.51
N ASP A 30 9.41 0.82 -5.49
CA ASP A 30 8.91 1.57 -4.35
C ASP A 30 9.99 2.35 -3.58
N ALA A 31 9.57 3.30 -2.77
CA ALA A 31 10.39 4.13 -1.88
C ALA A 31 9.53 4.60 -0.71
N GLY A 32 9.24 3.69 0.19
CA GLY A 32 8.28 3.88 1.27
C GLY A 32 8.87 4.32 2.58
N LEU A 33 8.00 4.82 3.45
CA LEU A 33 8.30 5.05 4.87
C LEU A 33 7.71 3.94 5.75
N LYS A 34 8.08 3.96 7.00
CA LYS A 34 7.48 3.20 8.10
C LYS A 34 7.14 4.16 9.23
N TYR A 35 5.95 4.04 9.80
CA TYR A 35 5.58 4.83 10.96
C TYR A 35 6.37 4.39 12.19
N ALA A 36 6.81 5.38 12.98
CA ALA A 36 7.51 5.12 14.23
C ALA A 36 6.55 4.46 15.25
N ASP A 37 7.06 3.55 16.04
CA ASP A 37 6.31 2.99 17.15
C ASP A 37 6.24 3.96 18.34
N ASP A 38 5.31 3.73 19.28
CA ASP A 38 5.09 4.57 20.47
C ASP A 38 6.33 4.74 21.39
N LYS A 39 7.39 3.95 21.18
CA LYS A 39 8.62 3.99 21.97
C LYS A 39 9.67 4.94 21.39
N MET A 40 9.53 5.30 20.11
CA MET A 40 10.44 6.18 19.39
C MET A 40 10.03 7.64 19.59
N LEU A 41 10.31 8.18 20.79
CA LEU A 41 9.93 9.54 21.13
C LEU A 41 10.65 10.56 20.24
N GLY A 42 9.87 11.45 19.61
CA GLY A 42 10.38 12.49 18.73
C GLY A 42 10.68 12.05 17.30
N VAL A 43 10.34 10.81 16.94
CA VAL A 43 10.40 10.28 15.57
C VAL A 43 8.98 10.11 15.07
N ASP A 44 8.64 10.74 13.95
CA ASP A 44 7.32 10.62 13.33
C ASP A 44 7.29 9.42 12.35
N TYR A 45 8.34 9.23 11.56
CA TYR A 45 8.49 8.12 10.62
C TYR A 45 9.96 7.77 10.39
N ILE A 46 10.21 6.66 9.73
CA ILE A 46 11.53 6.12 9.40
C ILE A 46 11.55 5.80 7.90
N ILE A 47 12.65 6.13 7.24
CA ILE A 47 12.88 5.80 5.84
C ILE A 47 14.09 4.85 5.69
N PRO A 48 14.18 4.12 4.57
CA PRO A 48 15.36 3.31 4.29
C PRO A 48 16.60 4.19 4.11
N ASN A 49 17.76 3.71 4.53
CA ASN A 49 19.02 4.30 4.11
C ASN A 49 19.21 4.09 2.60
N TYR A 50 19.30 5.17 1.84
CA TYR A 50 19.48 5.17 0.40
C TYR A 50 20.86 5.65 -0.07
N ASP A 51 21.88 5.64 0.80
CA ASP A 51 23.27 5.97 0.45
C ASP A 51 23.79 5.18 -0.75
N TYR A 52 23.33 3.93 -0.89
CA TYR A 52 23.66 3.12 -2.06
C TYR A 52 23.22 3.79 -3.36
N LEU A 53 22.05 4.40 -3.39
CA LEU A 53 21.52 5.10 -4.57
C LEU A 53 22.27 6.41 -4.82
N ILE A 54 22.60 7.18 -3.76
CA ILE A 54 23.41 8.41 -3.86
C ILE A 54 24.78 8.09 -4.46
N ASN A 55 25.44 7.06 -3.95
CA ASN A 55 26.77 6.65 -4.40
C ASN A 55 26.80 6.08 -5.83
N ASN A 56 25.64 5.68 -6.36
CA ASN A 56 25.50 5.11 -7.70
C ASN A 56 24.50 5.89 -8.59
N LYS A 57 24.26 7.17 -8.29
CA LYS A 57 23.20 7.97 -8.92
C LYS A 57 23.22 7.94 -10.46
N ASP A 58 24.39 7.92 -11.06
CA ASP A 58 24.54 7.88 -12.54
C ASP A 58 24.04 6.58 -13.16
N LYS A 59 23.97 5.49 -12.38
CA LYS A 59 23.48 4.18 -12.80
C LYS A 59 21.97 4.01 -12.55
N VAL A 60 21.37 4.83 -11.67
CA VAL A 60 19.96 4.74 -11.31
C VAL A 60 19.10 5.18 -12.50
N LYS A 61 18.23 4.29 -12.98
CA LYS A 61 17.33 4.54 -14.12
C LYS A 61 16.00 5.14 -13.68
N GLY A 62 15.62 4.93 -12.43
CA GLY A 62 14.45 5.52 -11.79
C GLY A 62 13.86 4.67 -10.67
N ILE A 63 12.86 5.24 -10.03
CA ILE A 63 12.02 4.61 -9.01
C ILE A 63 10.68 4.28 -9.66
N PHE A 64 10.19 3.06 -9.50
CA PHE A 64 8.94 2.55 -10.06
C PHE A 64 7.96 2.29 -8.93
N LEU A 65 6.93 3.12 -8.81
CA LEU A 65 5.97 3.09 -7.72
C LEU A 65 4.79 2.19 -8.07
N THR A 66 4.54 1.20 -7.22
CA THR A 66 3.45 0.23 -7.44
C THR A 66 2.08 0.84 -7.16
N HIS A 67 1.95 1.63 -6.11
CA HIS A 67 0.71 2.29 -5.71
C HIS A 67 0.96 3.42 -4.69
N GLY A 68 -0.07 4.19 -4.35
CA GLY A 68 0.03 5.44 -3.58
C GLY A 68 -0.08 5.31 -2.06
N HIS A 69 0.36 4.22 -1.43
CA HIS A 69 0.47 4.14 0.02
C HIS A 69 1.81 4.70 0.53
N ASP A 70 1.80 5.21 1.75
CA ASP A 70 3.00 5.80 2.35
C ASP A 70 4.14 4.79 2.50
N GLU A 71 3.83 3.52 2.70
CA GLU A 71 4.80 2.41 2.76
C GLU A 71 5.47 2.12 1.40
N GLN A 72 5.00 2.74 0.31
CA GLN A 72 5.53 2.63 -1.05
C GLN A 72 6.07 3.94 -1.63
N ILE A 73 5.56 5.11 -1.20
CA ILE A 73 5.94 6.41 -1.77
C ILE A 73 6.55 7.38 -0.76
N GLY A 74 6.38 7.10 0.54
CA GLY A 74 6.58 8.10 1.60
C GLY A 74 8.01 8.56 1.82
N ALA A 75 9.05 7.85 1.34
CA ALA A 75 10.44 8.33 1.40
C ALA A 75 10.82 9.27 0.24
N ILE A 76 9.96 9.42 -0.77
CA ILE A 76 10.27 10.23 -1.96
C ILE A 76 10.60 11.70 -1.61
N PRO A 77 9.84 12.41 -0.76
CA PRO A 77 10.16 13.80 -0.43
C PRO A 77 11.57 13.96 0.13
N ASP A 78 11.98 13.08 1.05
CA ASP A 78 13.32 13.10 1.65
C ASP A 78 14.39 12.77 0.61
N MET A 79 14.16 11.75 -0.22
CA MET A 79 15.10 11.35 -1.27
C MET A 79 15.35 12.45 -2.32
N LEU A 80 14.37 13.29 -2.61
CA LEU A 80 14.51 14.39 -3.56
C LEU A 80 15.46 15.49 -3.08
N ILE A 81 15.78 15.56 -1.80
CA ILE A 81 16.78 16.48 -1.25
C ILE A 81 18.18 16.13 -1.81
N ASP A 82 18.52 14.83 -1.82
CA ASP A 82 19.83 14.34 -2.26
C ASP A 82 19.87 13.90 -3.73
N LEU A 83 18.70 13.52 -4.27
CA LEU A 83 18.53 12.99 -5.63
C LEU A 83 17.45 13.79 -6.42
N PRO A 84 17.61 15.11 -6.60
CA PRO A 84 16.55 15.98 -7.15
C PRO A 84 16.18 15.65 -8.61
N ASP A 85 17.09 15.03 -9.37
CA ASP A 85 16.88 14.72 -10.78
C ASP A 85 16.42 13.28 -11.04
N ILE A 86 16.17 12.50 -9.97
CA ILE A 86 15.75 11.11 -10.10
C ILE A 86 14.42 11.02 -10.83
N LYS A 87 14.31 10.07 -11.77
CA LYS A 87 13.06 9.81 -12.48
C LYS A 87 12.15 8.94 -11.62
N ILE A 88 10.90 9.34 -11.47
CA ILE A 88 9.89 8.62 -10.69
C ILE A 88 8.77 8.22 -11.65
N TYR A 89 8.57 6.92 -11.76
CA TYR A 89 7.58 6.31 -12.63
C TYR A 89 6.41 5.76 -11.80
N GLY A 90 5.19 5.96 -12.26
CA GLY A 90 4.00 5.42 -11.61
C GLY A 90 2.77 5.55 -12.49
N THR A 91 1.68 4.93 -12.09
CA THR A 91 0.38 5.16 -12.72
C THR A 91 -0.16 6.53 -12.35
N LYS A 92 -1.13 7.02 -13.11
CA LYS A 92 -1.67 8.37 -12.93
C LYS A 92 -2.11 8.63 -11.49
N PHE A 93 -2.94 7.76 -10.92
CA PHE A 93 -3.45 7.93 -9.55
C PHE A 93 -2.33 7.96 -8.51
N THR A 94 -1.35 7.07 -8.61
CA THR A 94 -0.17 7.03 -7.71
C THR A 94 0.63 8.32 -7.77
N LEU A 95 0.89 8.83 -8.99
CA LEU A 95 1.62 10.09 -9.18
C LEU A 95 0.82 11.30 -8.72
N ASP A 96 -0.51 11.27 -8.81
CA ASP A 96 -1.36 12.36 -8.33
C ASP A 96 -1.35 12.47 -6.80
N ILE A 97 -1.34 11.33 -6.10
CA ILE A 97 -1.17 11.31 -4.63
C ILE A 97 0.21 11.87 -4.25
N LEU A 98 1.28 11.38 -4.90
CA LEU A 98 2.63 11.86 -4.64
C LEU A 98 2.78 13.35 -4.95
N LYS A 99 2.21 13.82 -6.06
CA LYS A 99 2.28 15.22 -6.47
C LYS A 99 1.64 16.14 -5.44
N GLU A 100 0.50 15.77 -4.88
CA GLU A 100 -0.15 16.55 -3.81
C GLU A 100 0.77 16.70 -2.60
N GLU A 101 1.46 15.63 -2.20
CA GLU A 101 2.42 15.64 -1.10
C GLU A 101 3.62 16.53 -1.42
N LEU A 102 4.22 16.40 -2.60
CA LEU A 102 5.35 17.23 -3.04
C LEU A 102 5.01 18.71 -3.12
N GLU A 103 3.77 19.06 -3.51
CA GLU A 103 3.29 20.45 -3.54
C GLU A 103 3.20 21.05 -2.12
N GLN A 104 2.78 20.26 -1.13
CA GLN A 104 2.76 20.69 0.28
C GLN A 104 4.17 20.96 0.80
N GLU A 105 5.14 20.13 0.46
CA GLU A 105 6.55 20.26 0.80
C GLU A 105 7.31 21.25 -0.11
N LYS A 106 6.65 21.81 -1.13
CA LYS A 106 7.22 22.72 -2.16
C LYS A 106 8.40 22.10 -2.91
N LEU A 107 8.37 20.79 -3.09
CA LEU A 107 9.37 20.02 -3.82
C LEU A 107 8.96 19.85 -5.29
N LYS A 108 9.96 19.73 -6.17
CA LYS A 108 9.76 19.40 -7.58
C LYS A 108 10.34 18.02 -7.85
N ALA A 109 9.68 17.25 -8.69
CA ALA A 109 10.12 15.92 -9.08
C ALA A 109 9.94 15.67 -10.58
N ASN A 110 10.75 14.79 -11.13
CA ASN A 110 10.63 14.32 -12.51
C ASN A 110 9.67 13.12 -12.55
N LEU A 111 8.37 13.40 -12.59
CA LEU A 111 7.30 12.41 -12.59
C LEU A 111 6.97 11.95 -14.00
N ILE A 112 6.96 10.64 -14.23
CA ILE A 112 6.70 10.02 -15.54
C ILE A 112 5.54 9.03 -15.41
N GLU A 113 4.42 9.38 -16.04
CA GLU A 113 3.22 8.54 -16.03
C GLU A 113 3.42 7.28 -16.87
N LEU A 114 3.09 6.14 -16.26
CA LEU A 114 3.00 4.85 -16.90
C LEU A 114 1.53 4.43 -17.09
N LYS A 115 1.29 3.84 -18.25
CA LYS A 115 -0.01 3.20 -18.50
C LYS A 115 0.11 1.70 -18.24
N PRO A 116 -0.75 1.10 -17.44
CA PRO A 116 -0.78 -0.33 -17.26
C PRO A 116 -0.81 -1.05 -18.61
N HIS A 117 -0.15 -2.19 -18.69
CA HIS A 117 -0.08 -3.08 -19.86
C HIS A 117 0.66 -2.50 -21.07
N LYS A 118 1.38 -1.38 -20.90
CA LYS A 118 2.24 -0.81 -21.92
C LYS A 118 3.71 -0.95 -21.53
N LYS A 119 4.46 -1.72 -22.29
CA LYS A 119 5.92 -1.82 -22.13
C LYS A 119 6.60 -0.49 -22.45
N ILE A 120 7.59 -0.14 -21.65
CA ILE A 120 8.47 0.98 -21.90
C ILE A 120 9.93 0.54 -21.83
N LYS A 121 10.77 1.16 -22.65
CA LYS A 121 12.21 0.97 -22.57
C LYS A 121 12.81 1.96 -21.58
N VAL A 122 13.53 1.46 -20.58
CA VAL A 122 14.23 2.28 -19.59
C VAL A 122 15.67 1.77 -19.50
N GLY A 123 16.62 2.61 -19.92
CA GLY A 123 18.00 2.15 -20.10
C GLY A 123 18.10 1.09 -21.19
N LYS A 124 18.74 -0.05 -20.87
CA LYS A 124 18.93 -1.20 -21.77
C LYS A 124 17.78 -2.21 -21.66
N ASN A 125 16.97 -2.15 -20.60
CA ASN A 125 15.94 -3.12 -20.28
C ASN A 125 14.52 -2.56 -20.55
N GLU A 126 13.52 -3.42 -20.46
CA GLU A 126 12.11 -3.05 -20.61
C GLU A 126 11.37 -3.25 -19.30
N ILE A 127 10.50 -2.27 -18.96
CA ILE A 127 9.57 -2.32 -17.82
C ILE A 127 8.16 -2.53 -18.36
N PHE A 128 7.40 -3.42 -17.69
CA PHE A 128 6.02 -3.71 -18.04
C PHE A 128 5.14 -3.68 -16.78
N PRO A 129 4.34 -2.61 -16.57
CA PRO A 129 3.40 -2.54 -15.47
C PRO A 129 2.16 -3.40 -15.77
N ILE A 130 1.74 -4.21 -14.79
CA ILE A 130 0.54 -5.05 -14.87
C ILE A 130 -0.42 -4.65 -13.76
N SER A 131 -1.69 -4.37 -14.13
CA SER A 131 -2.73 -4.02 -13.15
C SER A 131 -2.97 -5.15 -12.16
N LEU A 132 -2.99 -4.79 -10.88
CA LEU A 132 -3.29 -5.67 -9.75
C LEU A 132 -4.40 -5.06 -8.90
N THR A 133 -5.18 -5.91 -8.25
CA THR A 133 -6.23 -5.47 -7.31
C THR A 133 -5.63 -5.11 -5.97
N HIS A 134 -5.81 -3.86 -5.56
CA HIS A 134 -5.47 -3.41 -4.21
C HIS A 134 -6.49 -2.37 -3.70
N SER A 135 -6.25 -1.78 -2.53
CA SER A 135 -7.18 -0.82 -1.89
C SER A 135 -7.19 0.56 -2.55
N VAL A 136 -6.24 0.85 -3.43
CA VAL A 136 -6.12 2.10 -4.18
C VAL A 136 -6.30 1.87 -5.68
N PRO A 137 -6.83 2.85 -6.43
CA PRO A 137 -6.93 2.78 -7.88
C PRO A 137 -5.59 2.60 -8.58
N ASP A 138 -5.61 1.94 -9.74
CA ASP A 138 -4.47 1.79 -10.65
C ASP A 138 -3.20 1.19 -10.03
N ALA A 139 -3.33 0.35 -8.99
CA ALA A 139 -2.21 -0.40 -8.44
C ALA A 139 -1.63 -1.36 -9.49
N VAL A 140 -0.31 -1.46 -9.54
CA VAL A 140 0.42 -2.28 -10.51
C VAL A 140 1.56 -3.07 -9.87
N GLY A 141 1.86 -4.24 -10.43
CA GLY A 141 3.14 -4.89 -10.27
C GLY A 141 4.04 -4.60 -11.47
N TYR A 142 5.35 -4.71 -11.31
CA TYR A 142 6.32 -4.41 -12.35
C TYR A 142 7.10 -5.63 -12.80
N VAL A 143 7.09 -5.86 -14.10
CA VAL A 143 7.99 -6.82 -14.75
C VAL A 143 9.17 -6.07 -15.32
N LEU A 144 10.38 -6.42 -14.90
CA LEU A 144 11.63 -6.00 -15.52
C LEU A 144 12.16 -7.14 -16.40
N TYR A 145 12.13 -6.95 -17.70
CA TYR A 145 12.67 -7.90 -18.65
C TYR A 145 14.18 -7.75 -18.76
N THR A 146 14.90 -8.82 -18.49
CA THR A 146 16.35 -8.91 -18.62
C THR A 146 16.74 -10.01 -19.60
N LYS A 147 18.02 -10.07 -20.00
CA LYS A 147 18.54 -11.16 -20.84
C LYS A 147 18.43 -12.55 -20.18
N ASP A 148 18.41 -12.60 -18.84
CA ASP A 148 18.42 -13.86 -18.06
C ASP A 148 17.00 -14.29 -17.65
N GLY A 149 15.97 -13.56 -18.07
CA GLY A 149 14.56 -13.79 -17.75
C GLY A 149 13.90 -12.57 -17.11
N ALA A 150 12.60 -12.65 -16.86
CA ALA A 150 11.83 -11.59 -16.24
C ALA A 150 11.99 -11.59 -14.72
N ILE A 151 12.07 -10.41 -14.13
CA ILE A 151 11.96 -10.21 -12.69
C ILE A 151 10.61 -9.53 -12.46
N PHE A 152 9.77 -10.12 -11.61
CA PHE A 152 8.46 -9.56 -11.31
C PHE A 152 8.36 -9.18 -9.83
N TYR A 153 8.06 -7.91 -9.57
CA TYR A 153 7.73 -7.39 -8.25
C TYR A 153 6.23 -7.08 -8.20
N THR A 154 5.54 -7.73 -7.28
CA THR A 154 4.07 -7.63 -7.22
C THR A 154 3.58 -6.32 -6.61
N GLY A 155 4.34 -5.69 -5.69
CA GLY A 155 3.73 -4.81 -4.71
C GLY A 155 2.68 -5.58 -3.90
N ASN A 156 1.62 -4.90 -3.48
CA ASN A 156 0.52 -5.51 -2.73
C ASN A 156 -0.63 -5.88 -3.68
N PHE A 157 -1.28 -7.02 -3.44
CA PHE A 157 -2.34 -7.50 -4.31
C PHE A 157 -3.30 -8.47 -3.64
N VAL A 158 -4.44 -8.68 -4.28
CA VAL A 158 -5.34 -9.81 -4.05
C VAL A 158 -5.91 -10.28 -5.39
N PHE A 159 -6.42 -11.51 -5.44
CA PHE A 159 -7.23 -11.97 -6.56
C PHE A 159 -8.71 -11.86 -6.24
N ASP A 160 -9.39 -10.96 -6.92
CA ASP A 160 -10.84 -10.79 -6.85
C ASP A 160 -11.42 -10.58 -8.24
N PRO A 161 -11.99 -11.62 -8.86
CA PRO A 161 -12.54 -11.55 -10.21
C PRO A 161 -13.75 -10.62 -10.35
N SER A 162 -14.37 -10.21 -9.24
CA SER A 162 -15.49 -9.26 -9.26
C SER A 162 -15.08 -7.79 -9.28
N MET A 163 -13.80 -7.50 -9.03
CA MET A 163 -13.28 -6.12 -9.10
C MET A 163 -13.26 -5.64 -10.55
N GLN A 164 -13.61 -4.36 -10.73
CA GLN A 164 -13.78 -3.76 -12.06
C GLN A 164 -12.95 -2.48 -12.19
N GLY A 165 -12.80 -2.02 -13.44
CA GLY A 165 -12.13 -0.76 -13.75
C GLY A 165 -10.70 -0.72 -13.26
N CYS A 166 -10.36 0.36 -12.55
CA CYS A 166 -9.03 0.64 -12.02
C CYS A 166 -8.57 -0.31 -10.89
N TYR A 167 -9.43 -1.20 -10.43
CA TYR A 167 -9.11 -2.22 -9.40
C TYR A 167 -8.97 -3.63 -9.98
N LYS A 168 -9.09 -3.82 -11.31
CA LYS A 168 -9.10 -5.15 -11.91
C LYS A 168 -7.71 -5.70 -12.15
N THR A 169 -7.42 -6.89 -11.62
CA THR A 169 -6.21 -7.65 -11.98
C THR A 169 -6.34 -8.23 -13.39
N ASP A 170 -5.30 -8.05 -14.22
CA ASP A 170 -5.21 -8.71 -15.53
C ASP A 170 -4.48 -10.06 -15.42
N ILE A 171 -5.25 -11.10 -15.06
CA ILE A 171 -4.75 -12.47 -14.93
C ILE A 171 -4.15 -12.99 -16.26
N GLY A 172 -4.73 -12.57 -17.41
CA GLY A 172 -4.20 -12.94 -18.72
C GLY A 172 -2.79 -12.42 -18.95
N LYS A 173 -2.48 -11.20 -18.53
CA LYS A 173 -1.12 -10.63 -18.62
C LYS A 173 -0.15 -11.32 -17.66
N LEU A 174 -0.60 -11.65 -16.45
CA LEU A 174 0.21 -12.43 -15.52
C LEU A 174 0.58 -13.80 -16.12
N ALA A 175 -0.40 -14.55 -16.61
CA ALA A 175 -0.15 -15.83 -17.26
C ALA A 175 0.75 -15.72 -18.51
N TYR A 176 0.61 -14.64 -19.28
CA TYR A 176 1.48 -14.36 -20.43
C TYR A 176 2.94 -14.19 -20.00
N VAL A 177 3.21 -13.41 -18.95
CA VAL A 177 4.57 -13.21 -18.42
C VAL A 177 5.14 -14.52 -17.90
N GLY A 178 4.35 -15.30 -17.15
CA GLY A 178 4.79 -16.61 -16.65
C GLY A 178 5.22 -17.55 -17.76
N LYS A 179 4.52 -17.55 -18.91
CA LYS A 179 4.90 -18.34 -20.09
C LYS A 179 6.19 -17.90 -20.78
N GLN A 180 6.59 -16.62 -20.59
CA GLN A 180 7.85 -16.11 -21.16
C GLN A 180 9.08 -16.47 -20.33
N GLY A 181 8.90 -16.92 -19.11
CA GLY A 181 9.98 -17.30 -18.18
C GLY A 181 10.29 -16.19 -17.17
N VAL A 182 10.00 -16.48 -15.91
CA VAL A 182 10.27 -15.61 -14.77
C VAL A 182 11.52 -16.13 -14.04
N LEU A 183 12.58 -15.31 -14.04
CA LEU A 183 13.80 -15.62 -13.30
C LEU A 183 13.53 -15.52 -11.80
N CYS A 184 12.95 -14.41 -11.34
CA CYS A 184 12.69 -14.17 -9.92
C CYS A 184 11.35 -13.48 -9.73
N LEU A 185 10.54 -14.00 -8.81
CA LEU A 185 9.30 -13.38 -8.35
C LEU A 185 9.51 -12.82 -6.94
N LEU A 186 9.36 -11.50 -6.78
CA LEU A 186 9.29 -10.81 -5.50
C LEU A 186 7.82 -10.59 -5.17
N SER A 187 7.31 -11.23 -4.12
CA SER A 187 5.88 -11.18 -3.77
C SER A 187 5.66 -10.85 -2.30
N GLU A 188 4.62 -10.02 -2.03
CA GLU A 188 4.25 -9.65 -0.67
C GLU A 188 3.98 -10.85 0.23
N SER A 189 4.09 -10.63 1.55
CA SER A 189 3.94 -11.69 2.55
C SER A 189 2.95 -11.37 3.67
N CYS A 190 2.35 -10.18 3.70
CA CYS A 190 1.59 -9.65 4.85
C CYS A 190 0.53 -10.60 5.41
N TYR A 191 -0.13 -11.40 4.57
CA TYR A 191 -1.17 -12.35 4.99
C TYR A 191 -0.85 -13.81 4.63
N ALA A 192 0.42 -14.14 4.46
CA ALA A 192 0.84 -15.49 4.08
C ALA A 192 0.46 -16.57 5.11
N ASP A 193 0.25 -16.20 6.36
CA ASP A 193 -0.22 -17.09 7.43
C ASP A 193 -1.74 -17.30 7.45
N LYS A 194 -2.50 -16.49 6.68
CA LYS A 194 -3.95 -16.62 6.58
C LYS A 194 -4.33 -17.64 5.50
N THR A 195 -5.16 -18.59 5.87
CA THR A 195 -5.67 -19.62 4.94
C THR A 195 -6.75 -19.07 4.01
N GLY A 196 -6.85 -19.62 2.80
CA GLY A 196 -7.84 -19.25 1.80
C GLY A 196 -7.45 -18.01 0.99
N TYR A 197 -8.43 -17.50 0.24
CA TYR A 197 -8.35 -16.22 -0.46
C TYR A 197 -8.75 -15.07 0.45
N THR A 198 -8.20 -13.90 0.22
CA THR A 198 -8.65 -12.67 0.89
C THR A 198 -10.05 -12.26 0.44
N SER A 199 -10.37 -12.42 -0.84
CA SER A 199 -11.73 -12.21 -1.36
C SER A 199 -12.66 -13.36 -0.93
N PRO A 200 -13.92 -13.08 -0.53
CA PRO A 200 -14.61 -11.78 -0.49
C PRO A 200 -14.52 -11.04 0.87
N ASN A 201 -13.71 -11.49 1.80
CA ASN A 201 -13.70 -10.98 3.18
C ASN A 201 -13.22 -9.51 3.31
N HIS A 202 -12.64 -8.94 2.25
CA HIS A 202 -12.29 -7.53 2.21
C HIS A 202 -13.51 -6.62 1.94
N ARG A 203 -14.66 -7.17 1.52
CA ARG A 203 -15.85 -6.39 1.17
C ARG A 203 -16.71 -6.15 2.39
N ALA A 204 -17.15 -4.91 2.56
CA ALA A 204 -17.93 -4.52 3.72
C ALA A 204 -19.21 -3.75 3.39
N TYR A 205 -19.54 -3.55 2.11
CA TYR A 205 -20.69 -2.74 1.68
C TYR A 205 -21.99 -3.12 2.41
N ASN A 206 -22.36 -4.40 2.43
CA ASN A 206 -23.61 -4.83 3.06
C ASN A 206 -23.65 -4.50 4.56
N TYR A 207 -22.54 -4.73 5.26
CA TYR A 207 -22.42 -4.42 6.68
C TYR A 207 -22.46 -2.91 6.93
N LEU A 208 -21.72 -2.13 6.15
CA LEU A 208 -21.69 -0.66 6.28
C LEU A 208 -23.04 -0.03 5.96
N SER A 209 -23.73 -0.51 4.93
CA SER A 209 -25.07 -0.06 4.53
C SER A 209 -26.11 -0.29 5.64
N GLU A 210 -26.01 -1.42 6.35
CA GLU A 210 -26.88 -1.71 7.47
C GLU A 210 -26.61 -0.79 8.66
N VAL A 211 -25.34 -0.59 9.05
CA VAL A 211 -25.02 0.16 10.26
C VAL A 211 -25.06 1.69 10.07
N ILE A 212 -24.64 2.20 8.92
CA ILE A 212 -24.57 3.67 8.69
C ILE A 212 -25.95 4.32 8.67
N ASN A 213 -26.94 3.67 8.05
CA ASN A 213 -28.25 4.30 7.82
C ASN A 213 -29.24 4.11 8.98
N GLN A 214 -28.94 3.22 9.92
CA GLN A 214 -29.73 3.07 11.16
C GLN A 214 -29.45 4.17 12.17
N GLU A 215 -28.31 4.84 12.05
CA GLU A 215 -27.82 5.81 13.00
C GLU A 215 -28.03 7.25 12.52
N LYS A 216 -28.14 8.20 13.46
CA LYS A 216 -28.32 9.62 13.14
C LYS A 216 -27.00 10.23 12.66
N ARG A 217 -26.25 10.87 13.56
CA ARG A 217 -24.93 11.40 13.23
C ARG A 217 -23.87 10.31 13.36
N VAL A 218 -23.16 10.07 12.28
CA VAL A 218 -22.17 8.99 12.20
C VAL A 218 -20.80 9.59 11.88
N LEU A 219 -19.81 9.24 12.70
CA LEU A 219 -18.39 9.52 12.41
C LEU A 219 -17.73 8.22 11.96
N ILE A 220 -17.15 8.20 10.77
CA ILE A 220 -16.51 7.02 10.20
C ILE A 220 -15.02 7.27 10.16
N ASN A 221 -14.26 6.62 11.05
CA ASN A 221 -12.81 6.65 11.00
C ASN A 221 -12.31 5.67 9.95
N ILE A 222 -11.44 6.16 9.08
CA ILE A 222 -10.81 5.37 8.03
C ILE A 222 -9.38 5.84 7.83
N PHE A 223 -8.47 4.89 7.53
CA PHE A 223 -7.12 5.23 7.14
C PHE A 223 -7.09 5.78 5.72
N GLN A 224 -6.25 6.77 5.49
CA GLN A 224 -5.98 7.26 4.15
C GLN A 224 -5.42 6.14 3.27
N GLY A 225 -5.66 6.21 1.97
CA GLY A 225 -5.25 5.15 1.04
C GLY A 225 -6.26 4.00 0.90
N GLN A 226 -7.29 3.92 1.75
CA GLN A 226 -8.35 2.91 1.65
C GLN A 226 -9.46 3.32 0.67
N PHE A 227 -9.12 3.72 -0.56
CA PHE A 227 -10.07 4.27 -1.54
C PHE A 227 -11.18 3.30 -1.92
N PHE A 228 -10.89 2.00 -2.01
CA PHE A 228 -11.92 1.00 -2.23
C PHE A 228 -12.95 1.00 -1.08
N ARG A 229 -12.49 1.04 0.17
CA ARG A 229 -13.36 1.11 1.35
C ARG A 229 -14.15 2.42 1.39
N ILE A 230 -13.54 3.54 1.01
CA ILE A 230 -14.22 4.83 0.89
C ILE A 230 -15.34 4.75 -0.13
N GLN A 231 -15.12 4.13 -1.29
CA GLN A 231 -16.19 3.92 -2.27
C GLN A 231 -17.33 3.06 -1.71
N GLU A 232 -17.04 2.01 -0.94
CA GLU A 232 -18.08 1.21 -0.27
C GLU A 232 -18.88 2.04 0.74
N ILE A 233 -18.21 2.88 1.54
CA ILE A 233 -18.86 3.80 2.49
C ILE A 233 -19.76 4.78 1.74
N LEU A 234 -19.25 5.43 0.71
CA LEU A 234 -20.01 6.42 -0.07
C LEU A 234 -21.23 5.81 -0.75
N ASN A 235 -21.11 4.58 -1.25
CA ASN A 235 -22.21 3.82 -1.84
C ASN A 235 -23.25 3.40 -0.78
N ALA A 236 -22.81 3.17 0.45
CA ALA A 236 -23.67 2.73 1.55
C ALA A 236 -24.53 3.85 2.16
N ILE A 237 -24.14 5.12 1.98
CA ILE A 237 -24.82 6.27 2.57
C ILE A 237 -26.07 6.64 1.76
N ASP A 238 -27.24 6.71 2.41
CA ASP A 238 -28.50 7.11 1.80
C ASP A 238 -28.39 8.45 1.05
N SER A 239 -29.07 8.54 -0.09
CA SER A 239 -28.94 9.66 -1.02
C SER A 239 -29.35 11.04 -0.43
N ASN A 240 -30.19 11.07 0.59
CA ASN A 240 -30.65 12.28 1.29
C ASN A 240 -29.64 12.81 2.32
N ARG A 241 -28.58 12.05 2.65
CA ARG A 241 -27.59 12.43 3.66
C ARG A 241 -26.40 13.16 3.04
N LYS A 242 -25.92 14.19 3.75
CA LYS A 242 -24.68 14.89 3.41
C LYS A 242 -23.48 14.17 4.01
N VAL A 243 -22.40 14.18 3.25
CA VAL A 243 -21.11 13.61 3.67
C VAL A 243 -20.13 14.76 3.92
N VAL A 244 -19.51 14.77 5.07
CA VAL A 244 -18.46 15.75 5.42
C VAL A 244 -17.15 15.01 5.55
N ILE A 245 -16.09 15.55 4.98
CA ILE A 245 -14.76 14.94 5.03
C ILE A 245 -13.91 15.75 6.01
N MET A 246 -13.32 15.07 6.96
CA MET A 246 -12.42 15.64 7.95
C MET A 246 -11.03 15.02 7.82
N GLY A 247 -10.08 15.84 7.44
CA GLY A 247 -8.73 15.47 7.02
C GLY A 247 -8.44 16.07 5.66
N LYS A 248 -7.63 17.14 5.63
CA LYS A 248 -7.41 17.93 4.40
C LYS A 248 -6.80 17.10 3.27
N ARG A 249 -5.85 16.22 3.61
CA ARG A 249 -5.21 15.33 2.64
C ARG A 249 -6.23 14.38 1.99
N LEU A 250 -7.12 13.77 2.80
CA LEU A 250 -8.19 12.92 2.26
C LEU A 250 -9.18 13.73 1.44
N GLU A 251 -9.60 14.91 1.90
CA GLU A 251 -10.55 15.75 1.17
C GLU A 251 -10.05 16.08 -0.23
N ASN A 252 -8.80 16.54 -0.35
CA ASN A 252 -8.19 16.89 -1.62
C ASN A 252 -8.08 15.68 -2.56
N SER A 253 -7.50 14.59 -2.08
CA SER A 253 -7.31 13.37 -2.89
C SER A 253 -8.64 12.72 -3.28
N LEU A 254 -9.65 12.76 -2.41
CA LEU A 254 -10.99 12.24 -2.71
C LEU A 254 -11.71 13.11 -3.76
N LEU A 255 -11.68 14.43 -3.62
CA LEU A 255 -12.28 15.34 -4.60
C LEU A 255 -11.65 15.16 -5.98
N LYS A 256 -10.32 15.02 -6.02
CA LYS A 256 -9.60 14.75 -7.25
C LYS A 256 -9.98 13.38 -7.83
N ALA A 257 -10.05 12.33 -6.99
CA ALA A 257 -10.47 11.00 -7.42
C ALA A 257 -11.89 10.96 -8.00
N ILE A 258 -12.81 11.80 -7.48
CA ILE A 258 -14.16 11.96 -8.04
C ILE A 258 -14.10 12.67 -9.39
N ASP A 259 -13.33 13.77 -9.51
CA ASP A 259 -13.21 14.53 -10.77
C ASP A 259 -12.61 13.71 -11.91
N GLU A 260 -11.71 12.81 -11.57
CA GLU A 260 -11.03 11.93 -12.53
C GLU A 260 -11.78 10.62 -12.80
N GLY A 261 -12.90 10.38 -12.09
CA GLY A 261 -13.74 9.19 -12.28
C GLY A 261 -13.23 7.93 -11.60
N TYR A 262 -12.26 8.01 -10.71
CA TYR A 262 -11.82 6.88 -9.88
C TYR A 262 -12.81 6.54 -8.77
N ILE A 263 -13.49 7.56 -8.24
CA ILE A 263 -14.56 7.43 -7.25
C ILE A 263 -15.86 7.94 -7.86
N ASN A 264 -16.91 7.11 -7.78
CA ASN A 264 -18.24 7.48 -8.24
C ASN A 264 -19.07 8.05 -7.08
N PHE A 265 -19.18 9.36 -7.00
CA PHE A 265 -19.98 10.03 -5.99
C PHE A 265 -20.43 11.42 -6.46
N ASP A 266 -21.66 11.80 -6.10
CA ASP A 266 -22.18 13.14 -6.41
C ASP A 266 -21.56 14.18 -5.47
N LYS A 267 -20.69 15.04 -6.01
CA LYS A 267 -20.03 16.12 -5.26
C LYS A 267 -21.00 17.07 -4.55
N SER A 268 -22.22 17.26 -5.07
CA SER A 268 -23.23 18.11 -4.43
C SER A 268 -23.63 17.61 -3.04
N ARG A 269 -23.36 16.34 -2.74
CA ARG A 269 -23.62 15.72 -1.44
C ARG A 269 -22.48 15.97 -0.43
N ILE A 270 -21.34 16.48 -0.87
CA ILE A 270 -20.24 16.83 0.04
C ILE A 270 -20.59 18.15 0.72
N GLY A 271 -20.73 18.09 2.04
CA GLY A 271 -21.04 19.20 2.91
C GLY A 271 -19.81 19.82 3.55
N SER A 272 -20.00 20.97 4.19
CA SER A 272 -18.93 21.64 4.93
C SER A 272 -18.98 21.28 6.41
N ILE A 273 -17.82 21.16 7.03
CA ILE A 273 -17.66 20.96 8.49
C ILE A 273 -18.31 22.08 9.32
N HIS A 274 -18.51 23.26 8.73
CA HIS A 274 -19.18 24.38 9.36
C HIS A 274 -20.72 24.25 9.42
N HIS A 275 -21.31 23.29 8.72
CA HIS A 275 -22.76 23.10 8.59
C HIS A 275 -23.18 21.66 8.90
N LEU A 276 -22.71 21.13 10.02
CA LEU A 276 -23.08 19.81 10.51
C LEU A 276 -24.54 19.81 11.04
N ASN A 277 -25.25 18.74 10.75
CA ASN A 277 -26.59 18.49 11.29
C ASN A 277 -26.66 17.09 11.94
N LYS A 278 -27.82 16.74 12.46
CA LYS A 278 -28.06 15.48 13.18
C LYS A 278 -27.95 14.24 12.29
N ASP A 279 -28.04 14.41 10.98
CA ASP A 279 -28.03 13.31 10.00
C ASP A 279 -26.73 13.31 9.17
N SER A 280 -25.74 14.14 9.56
CA SER A 280 -24.46 14.18 8.85
C SER A 280 -23.68 12.88 9.01
N VAL A 281 -23.08 12.43 7.92
CA VAL A 281 -22.06 11.37 7.93
C VAL A 281 -20.70 12.05 7.77
N ILE A 282 -19.82 11.85 8.74
CA ILE A 282 -18.52 12.50 8.79
C ILE A 282 -17.46 11.45 8.60
N ILE A 283 -16.74 11.48 7.48
CA ILE A 283 -15.59 10.63 7.24
C ILE A 283 -14.37 11.31 7.86
N VAL A 284 -13.76 10.66 8.84
CA VAL A 284 -12.61 11.16 9.59
C VAL A 284 -11.39 10.36 9.16
N SER A 285 -10.44 11.03 8.53
CA SER A 285 -9.15 10.46 8.20
C SER A 285 -8.05 11.20 8.96
N ASP A 286 -6.95 10.52 9.15
CA ASP A 286 -5.80 11.05 9.84
C ASP A 286 -4.83 11.73 8.88
N GLU A 287 -3.99 12.59 9.44
CA GLU A 287 -2.83 13.10 8.73
C GLU A 287 -1.75 12.00 8.67
N ARG A 288 -0.87 12.11 7.69
CA ARG A 288 0.36 11.34 7.61
C ARG A 288 1.05 11.33 8.98
N GLU A 289 1.63 10.22 9.39
CA GLU A 289 2.47 10.10 10.59
C GLU A 289 1.72 10.06 11.95
N LYS A 290 0.44 10.37 11.98
CA LYS A 290 -0.33 10.44 13.25
C LYS A 290 -1.64 9.67 13.22
N PRO A 291 -1.59 8.34 13.24
CA PRO A 291 -2.79 7.52 13.26
C PRO A 291 -3.73 7.88 14.42
N PHE A 292 -5.02 7.93 14.10
CA PHE A 292 -6.09 8.33 15.03
C PHE A 292 -6.00 9.77 15.57
N SER A 293 -5.14 10.64 15.01
CA SER A 293 -4.96 11.99 15.55
C SER A 293 -6.25 12.81 15.53
N ASN A 294 -6.95 12.84 14.40
CA ASN A 294 -8.20 13.59 14.25
C ASN A 294 -9.32 13.02 15.13
N ILE A 295 -9.53 11.71 15.12
CA ILE A 295 -10.56 11.10 15.95
C ILE A 295 -10.24 11.22 17.45
N LYS A 296 -8.98 11.11 17.86
CA LYS A 296 -8.54 11.37 19.24
C LYS A 296 -8.85 12.81 19.69
N ARG A 297 -8.61 13.79 18.80
CA ARG A 297 -8.89 15.20 19.08
C ARG A 297 -10.39 15.42 19.32
N ILE A 298 -11.25 14.78 18.50
CA ILE A 298 -12.71 14.83 18.65
C ILE A 298 -13.13 14.18 19.96
N VAL A 299 -12.66 12.97 20.25
CA VAL A 299 -13.01 12.20 21.45
C VAL A 299 -12.59 12.93 22.73
N LYS A 300 -11.45 13.61 22.72
CA LYS A 300 -10.97 14.43 23.85
C LYS A 300 -11.67 15.79 23.98
N GLY A 301 -12.59 16.13 23.09
CA GLY A 301 -13.31 17.41 23.12
C GLY A 301 -12.48 18.62 22.70
N TYR A 302 -11.35 18.40 22.02
CA TYR A 302 -10.46 19.48 21.55
C TYR A 302 -10.76 19.92 20.11
N ASP A 303 -11.75 19.30 19.47
CA ASP A 303 -12.15 19.70 18.12
C ASP A 303 -13.05 20.93 18.15
N LYS A 304 -12.85 21.83 17.17
CA LYS A 304 -13.58 23.10 17.10
C LYS A 304 -15.01 22.97 16.56
N PHE A 305 -15.27 21.91 15.79
CA PHE A 305 -16.51 21.75 15.03
C PHE A 305 -17.37 20.61 15.55
N ILE A 306 -16.77 19.61 16.16
CA ILE A 306 -17.44 18.38 16.57
C ILE A 306 -17.34 18.21 18.09
N THR A 307 -18.50 18.26 18.74
CA THR A 307 -18.66 17.83 20.13
C THR A 307 -19.50 16.55 20.12
N LEU A 308 -18.96 15.48 20.69
CA LEU A 308 -19.64 14.18 20.78
C LEU A 308 -20.68 14.17 21.90
N ASN A 309 -21.71 13.35 21.71
CA ASN A 309 -22.72 13.06 22.71
C ASN A 309 -23.22 11.60 22.57
N GLU A 310 -23.99 11.12 23.51
CA GLU A 310 -24.49 9.73 23.59
C GLU A 310 -25.32 9.29 22.36
N SER A 311 -25.86 10.22 21.57
CA SER A 311 -26.60 9.89 20.36
C SER A 311 -25.72 9.71 19.12
N ASP A 312 -24.41 9.90 19.23
CA ASP A 312 -23.49 9.74 18.12
C ASP A 312 -23.01 8.30 17.99
N THR A 313 -22.77 7.90 16.74
CA THR A 313 -22.16 6.61 16.43
C THR A 313 -20.78 6.82 15.81
N ILE A 314 -19.79 6.12 16.32
CA ILE A 314 -18.43 6.11 15.77
C ILE A 314 -18.15 4.74 15.18
N ILE A 315 -17.82 4.72 13.89
CA ILE A 315 -17.51 3.49 13.14
C ILE A 315 -16.03 3.51 12.76
N PHE A 316 -15.30 2.48 13.16
CA PHE A 316 -13.97 2.20 12.62
C PHE A 316 -14.13 1.28 11.41
N ALA A 317 -14.06 1.87 10.20
CA ALA A 317 -14.41 1.20 8.95
C ALA A 317 -13.27 0.36 8.36
N SER A 318 -12.19 0.20 9.08
CA SER A 318 -11.09 -0.71 8.75
C SER A 318 -10.65 -1.46 10.01
N PRO A 319 -10.19 -2.71 9.88
CA PRO A 319 -9.52 -3.39 10.98
C PRO A 319 -8.32 -2.57 11.47
N VAL A 320 -8.05 -2.65 12.75
CA VAL A 320 -6.86 -2.02 13.34
C VAL A 320 -5.62 -2.76 12.81
N TYR A 321 -4.63 -2.01 12.37
CA TYR A 321 -3.36 -2.57 11.90
C TYR A 321 -2.54 -3.16 13.05
N ASP A 322 -1.74 -4.17 12.74
CA ASP A 322 -0.81 -4.78 13.67
C ASP A 322 0.15 -3.70 14.24
N GLY A 323 0.31 -3.71 15.58
CA GLY A 323 1.11 -2.72 16.30
C GLY A 323 0.33 -1.50 16.80
N MET A 324 -0.91 -1.29 16.34
CA MET A 324 -1.76 -0.15 16.76
C MET A 324 -2.86 -0.53 17.76
N GLU A 325 -2.95 -1.79 18.16
CA GLU A 325 -4.03 -2.34 18.97
C GLU A 325 -4.14 -1.64 20.33
N LYS A 326 -2.99 -1.33 20.95
CA LYS A 326 -2.95 -0.61 22.23
C LYS A 326 -3.54 0.79 22.12
N SER A 327 -3.12 1.54 21.10
CA SER A 327 -3.60 2.89 20.85
C SER A 327 -5.10 2.91 20.53
N ALA A 328 -5.57 1.94 19.74
CA ALA A 328 -6.97 1.76 19.41
C ALA A 328 -7.80 1.41 20.65
N THR A 329 -7.33 0.46 21.49
CA THR A 329 -8.04 0.05 22.70
C THR A 329 -8.24 1.22 23.68
N ILE A 330 -7.20 2.05 23.88
CA ILE A 330 -7.32 3.25 24.73
C ILE A 330 -8.36 4.21 24.16
N LEU A 331 -8.36 4.41 22.84
CA LEU A 331 -9.34 5.28 22.18
C LEU A 331 -10.77 4.74 22.30
N PHE A 332 -10.96 3.43 22.17
CA PHE A 332 -12.27 2.78 22.32
C PHE A 332 -12.81 2.94 23.75
N ASP A 333 -11.96 2.84 24.77
CA ASP A 333 -12.35 3.10 26.16
C ASP A 333 -12.76 4.57 26.37
N GLU A 334 -12.05 5.51 25.77
CA GLU A 334 -12.41 6.93 25.84
C GLU A 334 -13.78 7.20 25.16
N ILE A 335 -14.06 6.59 24.01
CA ILE A 335 -15.36 6.67 23.32
C ILE A 335 -16.48 6.10 24.18
N ALA A 336 -16.24 4.93 24.79
CA ALA A 336 -17.21 4.30 25.67
C ALA A 336 -17.57 5.15 26.90
N LYS A 337 -16.61 5.90 27.46
CA LYS A 337 -16.84 6.83 28.59
C LYS A 337 -17.73 8.01 28.21
N ILE A 338 -17.76 8.42 26.95
CA ILE A 338 -18.69 9.46 26.46
C ILE A 338 -20.10 8.91 26.33
N GLY A 339 -20.26 7.59 26.19
CA GLY A 339 -21.55 6.94 25.95
C GLY A 339 -21.92 6.81 24.48
N CYS A 340 -21.04 7.18 23.55
CA CYS A 340 -21.27 7.01 22.12
C CYS A 340 -21.41 5.53 21.74
N ASN A 341 -22.24 5.23 20.74
CA ASN A 341 -22.24 3.92 20.11
C ASN A 341 -20.94 3.70 19.33
N LEU A 342 -20.21 2.61 19.64
CA LEU A 342 -18.95 2.25 18.99
C LEU A 342 -19.12 0.99 18.15
N ILE A 343 -18.81 1.09 16.87
CA ILE A 343 -18.83 -0.02 15.93
C ILE A 343 -17.40 -0.21 15.36
N THR A 344 -16.87 -1.40 15.50
CA THR A 344 -15.52 -1.75 15.01
C THR A 344 -15.58 -2.90 14.01
N MET A 345 -14.76 -2.81 12.96
CA MET A 345 -14.61 -3.89 12.00
C MET A 345 -13.54 -4.87 12.47
N SER A 346 -13.98 -6.06 12.85
CA SER A 346 -13.08 -7.12 13.30
C SER A 346 -12.25 -7.69 12.14
N SER A 347 -10.93 -7.80 12.33
CA SER A 347 -10.02 -8.45 11.38
C SER A 347 -10.32 -9.94 11.11
N LYS A 348 -11.13 -10.58 11.97
CA LYS A 348 -11.64 -11.95 11.75
C LYS A 348 -12.71 -12.03 10.67
N LYS A 349 -13.49 -10.95 10.46
CA LYS A 349 -14.57 -10.88 9.46
C LYS A 349 -14.20 -10.07 8.24
N PHE A 350 -13.38 -9.06 8.43
CA PHE A 350 -12.98 -8.13 7.38
C PHE A 350 -11.48 -8.14 7.24
N SER A 351 -11.01 -8.32 6.01
CA SER A 351 -9.59 -8.31 5.68
C SER A 351 -9.20 -7.02 4.99
N SER A 352 -7.96 -6.59 5.15
CA SER A 352 -7.34 -5.63 4.23
C SER A 352 -6.99 -6.33 2.91
N LEU A 353 -6.72 -5.56 1.86
CA LEU A 353 -6.44 -6.13 0.53
C LEU A 353 -4.95 -6.54 0.41
N HIS A 354 -4.58 -7.58 1.15
CA HIS A 354 -3.28 -8.26 1.05
C HIS A 354 -3.48 -9.73 0.70
N ALA A 355 -2.53 -10.31 -0.03
CA ALA A 355 -2.59 -11.67 -0.51
C ALA A 355 -2.53 -12.68 0.64
N SER A 356 -3.57 -13.51 0.77
CA SER A 356 -3.59 -14.69 1.65
C SER A 356 -2.97 -15.90 0.94
N SER A 357 -2.88 -17.04 1.62
CA SER A 357 -2.16 -18.22 1.12
C SER A 357 -2.57 -18.68 -0.27
N GLU A 358 -3.88 -18.67 -0.59
CA GLU A 358 -4.36 -19.10 -1.91
C GLU A 358 -4.13 -18.04 -2.99
N ASP A 359 -4.14 -16.74 -2.64
CA ASP A 359 -3.73 -15.67 -3.56
C ASP A 359 -2.25 -15.85 -3.94
N LEU A 360 -1.38 -16.15 -2.97
CA LEU A 360 0.04 -16.37 -3.18
C LEU A 360 0.31 -17.63 -4.01
N MET A 361 -0.40 -18.74 -3.73
CA MET A 361 -0.31 -19.97 -4.53
C MET A 361 -0.72 -19.72 -5.99
N LEU A 362 -1.80 -18.99 -6.21
CA LEU A 362 -2.23 -18.65 -7.56
C LEU A 362 -1.21 -17.76 -8.29
N MET A 363 -0.62 -16.79 -7.61
CA MET A 363 0.44 -15.96 -8.19
C MET A 363 1.65 -16.81 -8.58
N LEU A 364 2.09 -17.71 -7.71
CA LEU A 364 3.19 -18.64 -7.98
C LEU A 364 2.89 -19.57 -9.17
N ASP A 365 1.66 -20.11 -9.28
CA ASP A 365 1.27 -20.97 -10.40
C ASP A 365 1.20 -20.21 -11.72
N LEU A 366 0.70 -18.97 -11.70
CA LEU A 366 0.66 -18.11 -12.89
C LEU A 366 2.06 -17.74 -13.39
N MET A 367 2.97 -17.41 -12.46
CA MET A 367 4.31 -16.92 -12.78
C MET A 367 5.33 -18.03 -13.01
N LYS A 368 5.21 -19.17 -12.31
CA LYS A 368 6.14 -20.31 -12.36
C LYS A 368 7.60 -19.86 -12.30
N PRO A 369 7.96 -19.06 -11.27
CA PRO A 369 9.28 -18.47 -11.21
C PRO A 369 10.36 -19.52 -10.98
N LYS A 370 11.56 -19.29 -11.53
CA LYS A 370 12.72 -20.11 -11.21
C LYS A 370 13.17 -19.89 -9.77
N TYR A 371 13.18 -18.62 -9.32
CA TYR A 371 13.51 -18.23 -7.95
C TYR A 371 12.37 -17.41 -7.34
N TYR A 372 12.16 -17.60 -6.06
CA TYR A 372 11.12 -16.92 -5.29
C TYR A 372 11.71 -16.13 -4.14
N PHE A 373 11.32 -14.88 -4.03
CA PHE A 373 11.78 -13.98 -2.99
C PHE A 373 10.55 -13.39 -2.25
N PRO A 374 10.11 -14.00 -1.14
CA PRO A 374 9.12 -13.41 -0.25
C PRO A 374 9.60 -12.05 0.27
N VAL A 375 8.82 -11.00 0.01
CA VAL A 375 9.13 -9.62 0.40
C VAL A 375 7.92 -9.01 1.10
N ILE A 376 8.02 -7.79 1.58
CA ILE A 376 6.98 -7.02 2.27
C ILE A 376 6.42 -7.78 3.48
N GLY A 377 6.71 -7.29 4.66
CA GLY A 377 6.19 -7.83 5.90
C GLY A 377 7.25 -8.38 6.84
N GLU A 378 6.82 -8.71 8.04
CA GLU A 378 7.67 -9.27 9.09
C GLU A 378 8.19 -10.66 8.72
N TYR A 379 9.32 -11.06 9.28
CA TYR A 379 9.99 -12.32 8.96
C TYR A 379 9.10 -13.56 9.09
N ARG A 380 8.23 -13.61 10.08
CA ARG A 380 7.28 -14.71 10.28
C ARG A 380 6.35 -14.91 9.08
N TYR A 381 5.93 -13.82 8.43
CA TYR A 381 5.09 -13.86 7.24
C TYR A 381 5.88 -14.21 5.99
N GLN A 382 7.11 -13.69 5.86
CA GLN A 382 8.01 -14.09 4.77
C GLN A 382 8.34 -15.58 4.85
N TYR A 383 8.55 -16.10 6.06
CA TYR A 383 8.76 -17.52 6.28
C TYR A 383 7.52 -18.34 5.92
N ALA A 384 6.33 -17.92 6.36
CA ALA A 384 5.07 -18.57 5.96
C ALA A 384 4.87 -18.57 4.44
N ASN A 385 5.23 -17.48 3.76
CA ASN A 385 5.18 -17.37 2.31
C ASN A 385 6.19 -18.32 1.62
N ALA A 386 7.38 -18.46 2.17
CA ALA A 386 8.36 -19.47 1.70
C ALA A 386 7.83 -20.89 1.85
N GLU A 387 7.13 -21.20 2.96
CA GLU A 387 6.48 -22.51 3.17
C GLU A 387 5.40 -22.80 2.12
N ILE A 388 4.66 -21.78 1.67
CA ILE A 388 3.71 -21.92 0.55
C ILE A 388 4.45 -22.36 -0.71
N ALA A 389 5.57 -21.71 -1.05
CA ALA A 389 6.36 -22.06 -2.22
C ALA A 389 6.92 -23.49 -2.14
N ARG A 390 7.39 -23.93 -0.96
CA ARG A 390 7.82 -25.32 -0.72
C ARG A 390 6.69 -26.33 -0.96
N LYS A 391 5.51 -26.04 -0.43
CA LYS A 391 4.33 -26.92 -0.57
C LYS A 391 3.90 -27.14 -2.01
N ILE A 392 4.08 -26.16 -2.88
CA ILE A 392 3.79 -26.30 -4.31
C ILE A 392 4.96 -26.86 -5.13
N GLY A 393 6.07 -27.24 -4.46
CA GLY A 393 7.19 -27.96 -5.06
C GLY A 393 8.35 -27.12 -5.56
N LEU A 394 8.43 -25.83 -5.17
CA LEU A 394 9.63 -25.04 -5.48
C LEU A 394 10.82 -25.53 -4.64
N PRO A 395 11.99 -25.85 -5.25
CA PRO A 395 13.17 -26.31 -4.52
C PRO A 395 13.63 -25.29 -3.47
N GLU A 396 14.08 -25.77 -2.31
CA GLU A 396 14.56 -24.94 -1.20
C GLU A 396 15.66 -23.97 -1.62
N GLU A 397 16.61 -24.41 -2.42
CA GLU A 397 17.71 -23.62 -2.94
C GLU A 397 17.28 -22.49 -3.89
N ASN A 398 16.02 -22.53 -4.34
CA ASN A 398 15.43 -21.50 -5.20
C ASN A 398 14.56 -20.50 -4.43
N ILE A 399 14.44 -20.65 -3.10
CA ILE A 399 13.69 -19.75 -2.23
C ILE A 399 14.65 -18.84 -1.49
N ILE A 400 14.50 -17.54 -1.67
CA ILE A 400 15.38 -16.52 -1.10
C ILE A 400 14.70 -15.92 0.14
N LEU A 401 15.28 -16.15 1.31
CA LEU A 401 14.89 -15.52 2.56
C LEU A 401 16.03 -14.66 3.07
N ASN A 402 16.03 -13.41 2.70
CA ASN A 402 17.07 -12.45 3.05
C ASN A 402 16.56 -11.42 4.07
N LEU A 403 17.50 -10.71 4.70
CA LEU A 403 17.27 -9.49 5.45
C LEU A 403 17.60 -8.28 4.57
N ASN A 404 17.17 -7.08 4.99
CA ASN A 404 17.56 -5.83 4.35
C ASN A 404 19.08 -5.79 4.17
N GLY A 405 19.53 -5.32 3.01
CA GLY A 405 20.94 -5.23 2.65
C GLY A 405 21.59 -6.52 2.18
N CYS A 406 21.01 -7.70 2.40
CA CYS A 406 21.56 -8.96 1.87
C CYS A 406 21.28 -9.09 0.38
N VAL A 407 22.35 -9.30 -0.41
CA VAL A 407 22.27 -9.33 -1.88
C VAL A 407 22.05 -10.74 -2.41
N ALA A 408 20.96 -10.96 -3.13
CA ALA A 408 20.77 -12.14 -3.98
C ALA A 408 21.42 -11.86 -5.35
N LYS A 409 22.48 -12.59 -5.69
CA LYS A 409 23.28 -12.39 -6.88
C LYS A 409 23.06 -13.49 -7.90
N PHE A 410 22.79 -13.12 -9.14
CA PHE A 410 22.58 -14.03 -10.25
C PHE A 410 23.64 -13.83 -11.33
N VAL A 411 24.25 -14.93 -11.76
CA VAL A 411 25.19 -14.97 -12.88
C VAL A 411 24.63 -15.95 -13.91
N ASP A 412 24.42 -15.48 -15.13
CA ASP A 412 23.83 -16.25 -16.23
C ASP A 412 22.54 -16.99 -15.82
N GLY A 413 21.65 -16.26 -15.11
CA GLY A 413 20.36 -16.78 -14.64
C GLY A 413 20.42 -17.83 -13.54
N LYS A 414 21.56 -17.95 -12.82
CA LYS A 414 21.72 -18.84 -11.67
C LYS A 414 22.07 -18.05 -10.42
N LEU A 415 21.35 -18.32 -9.33
CA LEU A 415 21.68 -17.78 -8.01
C LEU A 415 23.06 -18.30 -7.58
N VAL A 416 23.93 -17.41 -7.16
CA VAL A 416 25.25 -17.75 -6.64
C VAL A 416 25.30 -17.48 -5.14
N ASN A 417 25.98 -18.36 -4.40
CA ASN A 417 26.17 -18.18 -2.97
C ASN A 417 27.29 -17.15 -2.74
N ASP A 418 26.89 -15.88 -2.58
CA ASP A 418 27.79 -14.76 -2.33
C ASP A 418 27.25 -13.97 -1.12
N LEU A 419 28.11 -13.72 -0.14
CA LEU A 419 27.75 -13.00 1.09
C LEU A 419 27.88 -11.47 0.93
N GLU A 420 27.58 -10.95 -0.23
CA GLU A 420 27.60 -9.50 -0.48
C GLU A 420 26.47 -8.80 0.31
N THR A 421 26.80 -7.70 0.97
CA THR A 421 25.81 -6.89 1.72
C THR A 421 25.94 -5.41 1.36
N VAL A 422 24.85 -4.70 1.51
CA VAL A 422 24.73 -3.23 1.39
C VAL A 422 24.35 -2.67 2.75
N LYS A 423 24.88 -1.52 3.11
CA LYS A 423 24.52 -0.82 4.35
C LYS A 423 23.06 -0.33 4.31
N VAL A 424 22.31 -0.61 5.38
CA VAL A 424 20.85 -0.36 5.44
C VAL A 424 20.38 0.14 6.80
N ASP A 425 21.20 0.90 7.50
CA ASP A 425 20.79 1.53 8.76
C ASP A 425 19.53 2.41 8.53
N ASP A 426 18.70 2.56 9.55
CA ASP A 426 17.52 3.43 9.50
C ASP A 426 17.92 4.93 9.52
N ILE A 427 17.15 5.76 8.80
CA ILE A 427 17.27 7.22 8.77
C ILE A 427 15.97 7.85 9.28
#